data_b82139b57a5adca747cf6a83611b787f
#
_entry.id   b82139b57a5adca747cf6a83611b787f
#
_cell.length_a   1.000
_cell.length_b   1.000
_cell.length_c   1.000
_cell.angle_alpha   90.00
_cell.angle_beta   90.00
_cell.angle_gamma   90.00
#
_symmetry.space_group_name_H-M   'P 1'
#
loop_
_entity.id
_entity.type
_entity.pdbx_description
1 polymer ?
#
loop_
_entity_poly.entity_id
_entity_poly.type
_entity_poly.pdbx_seq_one_letter_code
_entity_poly.pdbx_strand_id
1 'polypeptide(L)'
;MGDHRIPRTGRSADELLAEIGELRKGDIDWRHGRAFSLVYNADDPELDGLLHTVGAMFLHENALNPFRYRTLLKMEAEVIDMA
;
A
#
# COMPACT_ATOMS: atom_id res chain seq x y z
N MET A 1 -8.44 28.79 5.70
CA MET A 1 -8.64 27.37 5.93
C MET A 1 -10.02 26.94 5.51
N GLY A 2 -10.12 25.82 4.84
CA GLY A 2 -11.37 25.27 4.39
C GLY A 2 -12.18 24.69 5.56
N ASP A 3 -13.45 24.48 5.29
CA ASP A 3 -14.37 23.83 6.20
C ASP A 3 -14.27 22.32 6.00
N HIS A 4 -13.82 21.59 7.02
CA HIS A 4 -13.61 20.15 6.98
C HIS A 4 -14.77 19.38 7.63
N ARG A 5 -15.96 19.57 7.11
CA ARG A 5 -17.13 18.82 7.56
C ARG A 5 -17.30 17.56 6.72
N ILE A 6 -17.99 16.59 7.32
CA ILE A 6 -18.39 15.40 6.58
C ILE A 6 -19.43 15.81 5.52
N PRO A 7 -19.19 15.51 4.22
CA PRO A 7 -20.14 15.84 3.17
C PRO A 7 -21.48 15.14 3.37
N ARG A 8 -22.57 15.78 2.91
CA ARG A 8 -23.90 15.16 2.98
C ARG A 8 -24.09 14.02 1.98
N THR A 9 -23.40 14.10 0.87
CA THR A 9 -23.45 13.10 -0.18
C THR A 9 -22.10 12.46 -0.38
N GLY A 10 -22.08 11.18 -0.72
CA GLY A 10 -20.85 10.50 -1.07
C GLY A 10 -20.33 10.90 -2.43
N ARG A 11 -19.14 10.45 -2.76
CA ARG A 11 -18.50 10.65 -4.05
C ARG A 11 -18.20 9.30 -4.69
N SER A 12 -18.15 9.25 -6.01
CA SER A 12 -17.81 8.02 -6.70
C SER A 12 -16.34 7.64 -6.50
N ALA A 13 -16.04 6.36 -6.67
CA ALA A 13 -14.66 5.89 -6.61
C ALA A 13 -13.77 6.59 -7.65
N ASP A 14 -14.29 6.80 -8.86
CA ASP A 14 -13.55 7.47 -9.92
C ASP A 14 -13.20 8.91 -9.56
N GLU A 15 -14.16 9.65 -8.97
CA GLU A 15 -13.92 11.02 -8.51
C GLU A 15 -12.86 11.06 -7.42
N LEU A 16 -12.93 10.15 -6.45
CA LEU A 16 -11.95 10.06 -5.37
C LEU A 16 -10.56 9.72 -5.88
N LEU A 17 -10.46 8.75 -6.78
CA LEU A 17 -9.17 8.37 -7.36
C LEU A 17 -8.55 9.50 -8.17
N ALA A 18 -9.36 10.24 -8.92
CA ALA A 18 -8.88 11.39 -9.66
C ALA A 18 -8.35 12.50 -8.73
N GLU A 19 -9.07 12.80 -7.65
CA GLU A 19 -8.64 13.79 -6.66
C GLU A 19 -7.35 13.38 -5.97
N ILE A 20 -7.27 12.14 -5.53
CA ILE A 20 -6.06 11.60 -4.89
C ILE A 20 -4.88 11.68 -5.86
N GLY A 21 -5.09 11.34 -7.13
CA GLY A 21 -4.06 11.44 -8.16
C GLY A 21 -3.54 12.86 -8.33
N GLU A 22 -4.42 13.85 -8.30
CA GLU A 22 -4.02 15.27 -8.38
C GLU A 22 -3.24 15.72 -7.15
N LEU A 23 -3.71 15.34 -5.96
CA LEU A 23 -3.04 15.67 -4.71
C LEU A 23 -1.63 15.10 -4.64
N ARG A 24 -1.44 13.89 -5.17
CA ARG A 24 -0.14 13.22 -5.15
C ARG A 24 0.90 13.79 -6.09
N LYS A 25 0.52 14.65 -7.00
CA LYS A 25 1.49 15.27 -7.93
C LYS A 25 2.55 16.11 -7.22
N GLY A 26 2.23 16.60 -6.01
CA GLY A 26 3.19 17.32 -5.20
C GLY A 26 4.09 16.45 -4.32
N ASP A 27 3.87 15.15 -4.32
CA ASP A 27 4.62 14.22 -3.47
C ASP A 27 6.01 13.91 -4.06
N ILE A 28 6.88 13.40 -3.20
CA ILE A 28 8.22 12.98 -3.60
C ILE A 28 8.15 11.86 -4.63
N ASP A 29 9.00 11.95 -5.65
CA ASP A 29 9.14 10.90 -6.67
C ASP A 29 10.04 9.77 -6.16
N TRP A 30 9.48 8.90 -5.34
CA TRP A 30 10.20 7.77 -4.78
C TRP A 30 10.52 6.69 -5.83
N ARG A 31 9.72 6.60 -6.91
CA ARG A 31 9.94 5.58 -7.96
C ARG A 31 11.26 5.75 -8.68
N HIS A 32 11.71 6.99 -8.81
CA HIS A 32 12.95 7.34 -9.50
C HIS A 32 14.08 7.68 -8.52
N GLY A 33 13.98 7.18 -7.28
CA GLY A 33 15.03 7.33 -6.29
C GLY A 33 15.17 8.70 -5.66
N ARG A 34 14.11 9.50 -5.69
CA ARG A 34 14.15 10.88 -5.18
C ARG A 34 13.73 11.01 -3.71
N ALA A 35 13.35 9.89 -3.08
CA ALA A 35 13.01 9.86 -1.66
C ALA A 35 14.20 9.32 -0.86
N PHE A 36 15.20 10.16 -0.64
CA PHE A 36 16.42 9.74 0.03
C PHE A 36 16.12 9.12 1.41
N SER A 37 16.60 7.91 1.63
CA SER A 37 16.48 7.11 2.86
C SER A 37 15.05 6.87 3.38
N LEU A 38 14.03 7.24 2.63
CA LEU A 38 12.63 7.03 3.03
C LEU A 38 11.98 5.86 2.31
N VAL A 39 12.22 5.73 1.01
CA VAL A 39 11.72 4.63 0.19
C VAL A 39 12.83 4.13 -0.69
N TYR A 40 13.07 2.83 -0.67
CA TYR A 40 14.07 2.19 -1.52
C TYR A 40 13.36 1.41 -2.63
N ASN A 41 13.55 1.85 -3.86
CA ASN A 41 12.92 1.23 -5.02
C ASN A 41 13.98 0.65 -5.95
N ALA A 42 13.84 -0.63 -6.27
CA ALA A 42 14.77 -1.32 -7.18
C ALA A 42 14.54 -0.97 -8.65
N ASP A 43 13.48 -0.22 -8.95
CA ASP A 43 13.07 0.13 -10.31
C ASP A 43 12.88 -1.12 -11.18
N ASP A 44 12.22 -2.12 -10.63
CA ASP A 44 11.90 -3.39 -11.27
C ASP A 44 10.37 -3.50 -11.43
N PRO A 45 9.83 -3.24 -12.64
CA PRO A 45 8.38 -3.28 -12.84
C PRO A 45 7.74 -4.64 -12.56
N GLU A 46 8.46 -5.73 -12.81
CA GLU A 46 7.97 -7.08 -12.55
C GLU A 46 7.81 -7.31 -11.04
N LEU A 47 8.81 -6.96 -10.26
CA LEU A 47 8.76 -7.04 -8.80
C LEU A 47 7.67 -6.13 -8.25
N ASP A 48 7.55 -4.93 -8.76
CA ASP A 48 6.54 -3.95 -8.33
C ASP A 48 5.13 -4.50 -8.56
N GLY A 49 4.88 -5.10 -9.72
CA GLY A 49 3.61 -5.76 -10.05
C GLY A 49 3.29 -6.90 -9.11
N LEU A 50 4.29 -7.73 -8.79
CA LEU A 50 4.14 -8.82 -7.83
C LEU A 50 3.76 -8.30 -6.44
N LEU A 51 4.44 -7.25 -5.97
CA LEU A 51 4.15 -6.65 -4.67
C LEU A 51 2.72 -6.09 -4.59
N HIS A 52 2.24 -5.45 -5.65
CA HIS A 52 0.87 -4.97 -5.70
C HIS A 52 -0.13 -6.11 -5.65
N THR A 53 0.11 -7.18 -6.40
CA THR A 53 -0.79 -8.34 -6.43
C THR A 53 -0.84 -9.03 -5.07
N VAL A 54 0.31 -9.30 -4.47
CA VAL A 54 0.38 -9.93 -3.15
C VAL A 54 -0.20 -9.02 -2.07
N GLY A 55 0.10 -7.73 -2.11
CA GLY A 55 -0.47 -6.76 -1.18
C GLY A 55 -1.99 -6.74 -1.21
N ALA A 56 -2.60 -6.81 -2.39
CA ALA A 56 -4.05 -6.88 -2.52
C ALA A 56 -4.63 -8.17 -1.92
N MET A 57 -3.93 -9.29 -2.04
CA MET A 57 -4.38 -10.57 -1.47
C MET A 57 -4.44 -10.55 0.05
N PHE A 58 -3.57 -9.79 0.70
CA PHE A 58 -3.47 -9.74 2.16
C PHE A 58 -4.00 -8.43 2.77
N LEU A 59 -4.73 -7.65 2.00
CA LEU A 59 -5.18 -6.31 2.40
C LEU A 59 -5.96 -6.29 3.72
N HIS A 60 -6.76 -7.31 3.96
CA HIS A 60 -7.62 -7.41 5.15
C HIS A 60 -7.06 -8.33 6.24
N GLU A 61 -5.87 -8.87 6.06
CA GLU A 61 -5.28 -9.83 6.97
C GLU A 61 -4.27 -9.16 7.92
N ASN A 62 -4.04 -9.78 9.05
CA ASN A 62 -3.07 -9.29 10.03
C ASN A 62 -2.49 -10.45 10.85
N ALA A 63 -1.32 -10.22 11.44
CA ALA A 63 -0.61 -11.22 12.23
C ALA A 63 -1.16 -11.37 13.66
N LEU A 64 -2.12 -10.56 14.08
CA LEU A 64 -2.72 -10.65 15.41
C LEU A 64 -3.69 -11.82 15.55
N ASN A 65 -4.15 -12.38 14.44
CA ASN A 65 -5.07 -13.51 14.43
C ASN A 65 -4.49 -14.68 13.60
N PRO A 66 -3.38 -15.29 14.03
CA PRO A 66 -2.67 -16.27 13.20
C PRO A 66 -3.49 -17.54 12.91
N PHE A 67 -4.43 -17.91 13.78
CA PHE A 67 -5.27 -19.07 13.55
C PHE A 67 -6.30 -18.88 12.45
N ARG A 68 -6.65 -17.64 12.13
CA ARG A 68 -7.56 -17.31 11.05
C ARG A 68 -6.83 -17.11 9.71
N TYR A 69 -5.58 -16.69 9.78
CA TYR A 69 -4.77 -16.37 8.59
C TYR A 69 -3.56 -17.30 8.52
N ARG A 70 -3.82 -18.56 8.24
CA ARG A 70 -2.79 -19.64 8.28
C ARG A 70 -1.66 -19.41 7.28
N THR A 71 -1.97 -18.87 6.10
CA THR A 71 -0.94 -18.59 5.09
C THR A 71 0.04 -17.54 5.61
N LEU A 72 -0.47 -16.48 6.22
CA LEU A 72 0.36 -15.42 6.79
C LEU A 72 1.23 -15.98 7.93
N LEU A 73 0.66 -16.81 8.80
CA LEU A 73 1.40 -17.48 9.88
C LEU A 73 2.53 -18.33 9.32
N LYS A 74 2.25 -19.10 8.28
CA LYS A 74 3.25 -19.97 7.65
C LYS A 74 4.40 -19.15 7.07
N MET A 75 4.09 -18.07 6.34
CA MET A 75 5.09 -17.20 5.74
C MET A 75 5.99 -16.55 6.79
N GLU A 76 5.41 -16.09 7.89
CA GLU A 76 6.16 -15.54 9.02
C GLU A 76 7.12 -16.56 9.62
N ALA A 77 6.63 -17.78 9.86
CA ALA A 77 7.45 -18.86 10.42
C ALA A 77 8.61 -19.22 9.50
N GLU A 78 8.38 -19.25 8.18
CA GLU A 78 9.42 -19.53 7.21
C GLU A 78 10.51 -18.44 7.20
N VAL A 79 10.10 -17.17 7.26
CA VAL A 79 11.06 -16.05 7.31
C VAL A 79 11.91 -16.12 8.58
N ILE A 80 11.29 -16.41 9.72
CA ILE A 80 12.01 -16.57 10.99
C ILE A 80 13.00 -17.71 10.92
N ASP A 81 12.61 -18.82 10.30
CA ASP A 81 13.49 -19.99 10.14
C ASP A 81 14.71 -19.67 9.25
N MET A 82 14.51 -18.88 8.22
CA MET A 82 15.59 -18.48 7.31
C MET A 82 16.57 -17.50 7.95
N ALA A 83 16.11 -16.74 8.90
CA ALA A 83 16.94 -15.76 9.58
C ALA A 83 17.83 -16.40 10.65
#